data_7dd0730d7d03613cc4cb13c52069fe3d
#
_entry.id   7dd0730d7d03613cc4cb13c52069fe3d
#
_cell.length_a   1.000
_cell.length_b   1.000
_cell.length_c   1.000
_cell.angle_alpha   90.00
_cell.angle_beta   90.00
_cell.angle_gamma   90.00
#
_symmetry.space_group_name_H-M   'P 1'
#
loop_
_entity.id
_entity.type
_entity.pdbx_description
1 polymer ?
#
loop_
_entity_poly.entity_id
_entity_poly.type
_entity_poly.pdbx_seq_one_letter_code
_entity_poly.pdbx_strand_id
1 'polypeptide(L)'
;MNANIKDQATNISSMSGFPSGEAGYELGVSACYAGFIGDYLIVAGGCNFPEPGKKKYYSGVYAAKVTGKEEALTWEMIGNLPEPAAYGGVVSTGDSLVLVGGCNTEHSLKTVLSIHLDQEKGTPILNVLPELPCTVDNMGVCLLETRLFVVGGNQDGCASASLLSLELGKEKEWTVENNLPENPRVQPVCAAYQGELFIWGGFYENGKSSVVPTTGLRYDLTTKSWTTLPAPRNLQGSELTLTGATAMLVVSSEGEARIVCAGGVNREIFWDAISGTYSMVAKADYLKKDISWYKFNDCFLTFNLKTGQWDIPFPENSLLARAGAQVALKGETLYYVGGELKPGLRSPGIVKVTP
;
A
#
# COMPACT_ATOMS: atom_id res chain seq x y z
N MET A 1 42.13 7.57 -9.83
CA MET A 1 41.99 6.31 -9.06
C MET A 1 40.61 5.77 -9.33
N ASN A 2 40.51 4.74 -10.15
CA ASN A 2 39.23 4.14 -10.54
C ASN A 2 38.72 3.31 -9.35
N ALA A 3 37.66 3.78 -8.70
CA ALA A 3 36.92 2.95 -7.77
C ALA A 3 36.15 1.92 -8.62
N ASN A 4 36.43 0.65 -8.41
CA ASN A 4 35.71 -0.48 -8.97
C ASN A 4 34.25 -0.34 -8.63
N ILE A 5 33.42 -0.13 -9.65
CA ILE A 5 31.97 -0.45 -9.60
C ILE A 5 31.94 -1.98 -9.56
N LYS A 6 31.90 -2.55 -8.36
CA LYS A 6 31.51 -3.94 -8.19
C LYS A 6 30.13 -4.09 -8.79
N ASP A 7 29.93 -5.12 -9.60
CA ASP A 7 28.62 -5.63 -10.01
C ASP A 7 27.71 -5.74 -8.78
N GLN A 8 26.92 -4.72 -8.52
CA GLN A 8 25.81 -4.83 -7.58
C GLN A 8 24.76 -5.68 -8.30
N ALA A 9 24.65 -6.93 -7.88
CA ALA A 9 23.51 -7.76 -8.20
C ALA A 9 22.25 -6.89 -8.00
N THR A 10 21.35 -6.88 -8.98
CA THR A 10 20.11 -6.09 -8.91
C THR A 10 19.34 -6.54 -7.69
N ASN A 11 19.30 -5.72 -6.66
CA ASN A 11 18.56 -5.97 -5.42
C ASN A 11 17.03 -5.98 -5.64
N ILE A 12 16.59 -5.75 -6.88
CA ILE A 12 15.19 -5.75 -7.31
C ILE A 12 15.02 -6.82 -8.38
N SER A 13 14.20 -7.82 -8.09
CA SER A 13 13.95 -8.95 -8.98
C SER A 13 12.47 -9.33 -9.02
N SER A 14 12.02 -9.84 -10.18
CA SER A 14 10.69 -10.42 -10.31
C SER A 14 10.69 -11.86 -9.84
N MET A 15 9.65 -12.25 -9.09
CA MET A 15 9.37 -13.64 -8.74
C MET A 15 8.23 -14.15 -9.61
N SER A 16 8.32 -15.41 -10.05
CA SER A 16 7.24 -16.08 -10.74
C SER A 16 6.24 -16.73 -9.77
N GLY A 17 5.04 -17.03 -10.27
CA GLY A 17 3.95 -17.60 -9.48
C GLY A 17 3.09 -16.52 -8.83
N PHE A 18 1.81 -16.50 -9.20
CA PHE A 18 0.77 -15.64 -8.61
C PHE A 18 -0.44 -16.51 -8.28
N PRO A 19 -1.26 -16.16 -7.26
CA PRO A 19 -2.45 -16.97 -6.91
C PRO A 19 -3.41 -17.14 -8.07
N SER A 20 -4.06 -18.30 -8.16
CA SER A 20 -4.96 -18.66 -9.28
C SER A 20 -6.20 -19.47 -8.85
N GLY A 21 -6.58 -19.46 -7.57
CA GLY A 21 -7.70 -20.26 -7.05
C GLY A 21 -9.08 -19.76 -7.50
N GLU A 22 -9.27 -18.44 -7.65
CA GLU A 22 -10.49 -17.85 -8.20
C GLU A 22 -10.30 -17.44 -9.65
N ALA A 23 -11.29 -17.71 -10.51
CA ALA A 23 -11.24 -17.38 -11.93
C ALA A 23 -10.97 -15.89 -12.18
N GLY A 24 -9.91 -15.59 -12.93
CA GLY A 24 -9.46 -14.24 -13.25
C GLY A 24 -8.46 -13.65 -12.24
N TYR A 25 -8.22 -14.29 -11.11
CA TYR A 25 -7.24 -13.83 -10.11
C TYR A 25 -5.81 -13.89 -10.65
N GLU A 26 -5.52 -14.87 -11.50
CA GLU A 26 -4.24 -15.08 -12.18
C GLU A 26 -3.81 -13.92 -13.09
N LEU A 27 -4.73 -13.05 -13.46
CA LEU A 27 -4.45 -11.82 -14.23
C LEU A 27 -3.79 -10.73 -13.36
N GLY A 28 -3.64 -10.99 -12.06
CA GLY A 28 -3.15 -10.05 -11.07
C GLY A 28 -4.25 -9.19 -10.48
N VAL A 29 -3.99 -8.68 -9.29
CA VAL A 29 -4.91 -7.79 -8.56
C VAL A 29 -4.18 -6.55 -8.07
N SER A 30 -4.94 -5.50 -7.79
CA SER A 30 -4.48 -4.34 -7.01
C SER A 30 -5.29 -4.20 -5.74
N ALA A 31 -4.77 -3.42 -4.79
CA ALA A 31 -5.44 -3.11 -3.55
C ALA A 31 -5.90 -4.34 -2.75
N CYS A 32 -5.15 -5.45 -2.84
CA CYS A 32 -5.31 -6.62 -2.00
C CYS A 32 -4.75 -6.37 -0.60
N TYR A 33 -5.02 -7.26 0.32
CA TYR A 33 -4.33 -7.31 1.61
C TYR A 33 -3.16 -8.28 1.47
N ALA A 34 -1.93 -7.87 1.80
CA ALA A 34 -0.79 -8.76 1.76
C ALA A 34 0.16 -8.52 2.95
N GLY A 35 0.72 -9.60 3.48
CA GLY A 35 1.66 -9.56 4.59
C GLY A 35 2.16 -10.95 4.96
N PHE A 36 3.11 -11.00 5.89
CA PHE A 36 3.63 -12.28 6.38
C PHE A 36 2.97 -12.71 7.68
N ILE A 37 2.67 -14.01 7.77
CA ILE A 37 2.38 -14.72 9.02
C ILE A 37 3.41 -15.84 9.13
N GLY A 38 4.38 -15.68 10.01
CA GLY A 38 5.54 -16.58 10.09
C GLY A 38 6.29 -16.66 8.76
N ASP A 39 6.38 -17.85 8.19
CA ASP A 39 7.04 -18.10 6.89
C ASP A 39 6.12 -17.96 5.68
N TYR A 40 4.86 -17.66 5.86
CA TYR A 40 3.89 -17.60 4.78
C TYR A 40 3.60 -16.18 4.36
N LEU A 41 3.81 -15.88 3.06
CA LEU A 41 3.25 -14.70 2.43
C LEU A 41 1.77 -14.95 2.18
N ILE A 42 0.94 -14.15 2.80
CA ILE A 42 -0.52 -14.19 2.66
C ILE A 42 -0.94 -13.09 1.69
N VAL A 43 -1.84 -13.43 0.77
CA VAL A 43 -2.53 -12.47 -0.09
C VAL A 43 -4.02 -12.74 -0.02
N ALA A 44 -4.81 -11.71 0.24
CA ALA A 44 -6.26 -11.86 0.36
C ALA A 44 -6.99 -10.75 -0.39
N GLY A 45 -8.13 -11.09 -0.99
CA GLY A 45 -8.97 -10.12 -1.68
C GLY A 45 -8.28 -9.42 -2.85
N GLY A 46 -8.58 -8.15 -3.05
CA GLY A 46 -8.10 -7.36 -4.18
C GLY A 46 -9.11 -7.28 -5.32
N CYS A 47 -8.78 -6.54 -6.36
CA CYS A 47 -9.65 -6.39 -7.52
C CYS A 47 -8.86 -6.28 -8.83
N ASN A 48 -9.53 -6.66 -9.93
CA ASN A 48 -9.01 -6.45 -11.29
C ASN A 48 -10.16 -6.26 -12.30
N PHE A 49 -9.84 -6.37 -13.58
CA PHE A 49 -10.79 -6.29 -14.70
C PHE A 49 -10.59 -7.51 -15.60
N PRO A 50 -11.17 -8.68 -15.25
CA PRO A 50 -11.03 -9.90 -16.05
C PRO A 50 -11.68 -9.77 -17.43
N GLU A 51 -12.66 -8.89 -17.55
CA GLU A 51 -13.27 -8.48 -18.82
C GLU A 51 -13.17 -6.94 -18.94
N PRO A 52 -13.03 -6.39 -20.16
CA PRO A 52 -12.94 -4.95 -20.37
C PRO A 52 -14.11 -4.19 -19.71
N GLY A 53 -13.80 -3.25 -18.81
CA GLY A 53 -14.78 -2.41 -18.12
C GLY A 53 -15.56 -3.12 -17.00
N LYS A 54 -15.37 -4.41 -16.77
CA LYS A 54 -16.03 -5.16 -15.68
C LYS A 54 -15.05 -5.39 -14.54
N LYS A 55 -15.13 -4.54 -13.53
CA LYS A 55 -14.35 -4.69 -12.31
C LYS A 55 -14.87 -5.85 -11.47
N LYS A 56 -13.97 -6.72 -11.01
CA LYS A 56 -14.26 -7.84 -10.12
C LYS A 56 -13.48 -7.70 -8.83
N TYR A 57 -14.14 -7.93 -7.72
CA TYR A 57 -13.56 -8.02 -6.38
C TYR A 57 -13.50 -9.49 -5.96
N TYR A 58 -12.51 -9.83 -5.16
CA TYR A 58 -12.22 -11.20 -4.77
C TYR A 58 -12.27 -11.39 -3.27
N SER A 59 -12.55 -12.61 -2.83
CA SER A 59 -12.57 -13.00 -1.42
C SER A 59 -11.50 -14.02 -1.04
N GLY A 60 -10.85 -14.66 -2.00
CA GLY A 60 -9.86 -15.70 -1.74
C GLY A 60 -8.74 -15.23 -0.81
N VAL A 61 -8.33 -16.14 0.07
CA VAL A 61 -7.15 -16.02 0.93
C VAL A 61 -6.15 -17.07 0.46
N TYR A 62 -4.97 -16.61 0.08
CA TYR A 62 -3.92 -17.43 -0.50
C TYR A 62 -2.67 -17.36 0.37
N ALA A 63 -1.94 -18.47 0.45
CA ALA A 63 -0.67 -18.57 1.15
C ALA A 63 0.41 -19.15 0.26
N ALA A 64 1.61 -18.62 0.34
CA ALA A 64 2.83 -19.19 -0.24
C ALA A 64 3.93 -19.22 0.81
N LYS A 65 4.59 -20.38 0.96
CA LYS A 65 5.73 -20.47 1.87
C LYS A 65 6.96 -19.82 1.25
N VAL A 66 7.61 -18.96 2.03
CA VAL A 66 8.79 -18.21 1.62
C VAL A 66 9.96 -18.52 2.55
N THR A 67 11.01 -19.16 2.02
CA THR A 67 12.24 -19.46 2.76
C THR A 67 13.40 -18.52 2.38
N GLY A 68 13.17 -17.63 1.41
CA GLY A 68 14.12 -16.62 0.93
C GLY A 68 15.01 -17.07 -0.24
N LYS A 69 14.92 -18.34 -0.65
CA LYS A 69 15.70 -18.91 -1.75
C LYS A 69 14.91 -19.14 -3.03
N GLU A 70 13.59 -18.95 -2.98
CA GLU A 70 12.68 -19.21 -4.08
C GLU A 70 12.83 -18.16 -5.18
N GLU A 71 12.86 -18.62 -6.43
CA GLU A 71 12.65 -17.80 -7.64
C GLU A 71 11.18 -17.79 -8.06
N ALA A 72 10.40 -18.77 -7.59
CA ALA A 72 8.99 -18.95 -7.87
C ALA A 72 8.22 -19.28 -6.58
N LEU A 73 7.02 -18.71 -6.43
CA LEU A 73 6.12 -19.01 -5.33
C LEU A 73 5.06 -20.01 -5.75
N THR A 74 4.83 -21.01 -4.90
CA THR A 74 3.71 -21.95 -5.02
C THR A 74 2.62 -21.51 -4.07
N TRP A 75 1.44 -21.23 -4.61
CA TRP A 75 0.30 -20.71 -3.89
C TRP A 75 -0.74 -21.77 -3.63
N GLU A 76 -1.31 -21.74 -2.44
CA GLU A 76 -2.48 -22.49 -2.03
C GLU A 76 -3.60 -21.52 -1.64
N MET A 77 -4.82 -21.78 -2.11
CA MET A 77 -6.01 -21.10 -1.62
C MET A 77 -6.42 -21.76 -0.32
N ILE A 78 -6.23 -21.06 0.80
CA ILE A 78 -6.41 -21.61 2.15
C ILE A 78 -7.78 -21.27 2.75
N GLY A 79 -8.52 -20.35 2.14
CA GLY A 79 -9.85 -19.93 2.61
C GLY A 79 -10.38 -18.71 1.87
N ASN A 80 -11.37 -18.06 2.47
CA ASN A 80 -12.00 -16.84 1.96
C ASN A 80 -12.22 -15.82 3.05
N LEU A 81 -12.20 -14.54 2.69
CA LEU A 81 -12.78 -13.46 3.48
C LEU A 81 -14.29 -13.64 3.56
N PRO A 82 -14.98 -13.08 4.56
CA PRO A 82 -16.43 -13.14 4.69
C PRO A 82 -17.18 -12.60 3.46
N GLU A 83 -16.59 -11.62 2.80
CA GLU A 83 -17.06 -11.02 1.55
C GLU A 83 -15.88 -10.54 0.69
N PRO A 84 -16.07 -10.35 -0.63
CA PRO A 84 -15.03 -9.77 -1.47
C PRO A 84 -14.61 -8.39 -0.97
N ALA A 85 -13.30 -8.11 -0.97
CA ALA A 85 -12.79 -6.84 -0.47
C ALA A 85 -11.51 -6.40 -1.18
N ALA A 86 -11.41 -5.09 -1.44
CA ALA A 86 -10.21 -4.42 -1.93
C ALA A 86 -10.15 -2.99 -1.38
N TYR A 87 -9.03 -2.29 -1.57
CA TYR A 87 -8.82 -0.90 -1.11
C TYR A 87 -8.94 -0.70 0.41
N GLY A 88 -8.80 -1.76 1.19
CA GLY A 88 -8.60 -1.68 2.63
C GLY A 88 -7.13 -1.53 3.00
N GLY A 89 -6.88 -1.37 4.29
CA GLY A 89 -5.55 -1.37 4.86
C GLY A 89 -5.18 -2.72 5.47
N VAL A 90 -3.88 -2.99 5.57
CA VAL A 90 -3.37 -4.18 6.24
C VAL A 90 -2.12 -3.86 7.04
N VAL A 91 -2.02 -4.41 8.25
CA VAL A 91 -0.81 -4.37 9.07
C VAL A 91 -0.48 -5.76 9.60
N SER A 92 0.81 -6.02 9.82
CA SER A 92 1.27 -7.26 10.44
C SER A 92 1.56 -7.03 11.92
N THR A 93 1.12 -7.97 12.77
CA THR A 93 1.49 -8.03 14.20
C THR A 93 2.60 -9.04 14.46
N GLY A 94 3.13 -9.68 13.39
CA GLY A 94 4.14 -10.73 13.46
C GLY A 94 3.54 -12.14 13.36
N ASP A 95 2.51 -12.45 14.12
CA ASP A 95 1.80 -13.73 14.13
C ASP A 95 0.42 -13.67 13.44
N SER A 96 -0.01 -12.48 13.08
CA SER A 96 -1.28 -12.25 12.39
C SER A 96 -1.22 -11.06 11.44
N LEU A 97 -2.23 -10.97 10.57
CA LEU A 97 -2.52 -9.78 9.78
C LEU A 97 -3.82 -9.16 10.28
N VAL A 98 -3.83 -7.85 10.46
CA VAL A 98 -5.05 -7.09 10.73
C VAL A 98 -5.48 -6.39 9.43
N LEU A 99 -6.66 -6.75 8.94
CA LEU A 99 -7.29 -6.18 7.75
C LEU A 99 -8.33 -5.16 8.19
N VAL A 100 -8.31 -3.99 7.56
CA VAL A 100 -9.12 -2.85 7.98
C VAL A 100 -9.93 -2.32 6.80
N GLY A 101 -11.25 -2.32 6.92
CA GLY A 101 -12.15 -1.72 5.95
C GLY A 101 -11.95 -2.21 4.52
N GLY A 102 -12.08 -1.31 3.56
CA GLY A 102 -12.05 -1.59 2.14
C GLY A 102 -13.42 -1.43 1.50
N CYS A 103 -13.58 -1.91 0.28
CA CYS A 103 -14.86 -1.91 -0.42
C CYS A 103 -14.99 -3.09 -1.37
N ASN A 104 -16.23 -3.31 -1.83
CA ASN A 104 -16.55 -4.21 -2.92
C ASN A 104 -17.46 -3.52 -3.94
N THR A 105 -18.17 -4.30 -4.77
CA THR A 105 -19.07 -3.75 -5.80
C THR A 105 -20.30 -3.05 -5.19
N GLU A 106 -20.69 -3.45 -3.99
CA GLU A 106 -21.97 -3.04 -3.38
C GLU A 106 -21.80 -1.93 -2.37
N HIS A 107 -20.71 -1.98 -1.55
CA HIS A 107 -20.51 -1.03 -0.45
C HIS A 107 -19.05 -0.96 0.02
N SER A 108 -18.76 0.09 0.78
CA SER A 108 -17.54 0.18 1.58
C SER A 108 -17.74 -0.48 2.94
N LEU A 109 -16.66 -0.94 3.58
CA LEU A 109 -16.68 -1.82 4.74
C LEU A 109 -16.34 -1.08 6.04
N LYS A 110 -16.95 -1.54 7.15
CA LYS A 110 -16.55 -1.19 8.53
C LYS A 110 -15.71 -2.29 9.17
N THR A 111 -15.65 -3.44 8.52
CA THR A 111 -15.12 -4.67 9.07
C THR A 111 -13.63 -4.53 9.36
N VAL A 112 -13.22 -4.98 10.54
CA VAL A 112 -11.83 -5.14 10.93
C VAL A 112 -11.63 -6.59 11.34
N LEU A 113 -10.69 -7.28 10.71
CA LEU A 113 -10.44 -8.71 10.91
C LEU A 113 -8.99 -8.95 11.28
N SER A 114 -8.72 -9.89 12.17
CA SER A 114 -7.39 -10.49 12.27
C SER A 114 -7.38 -11.86 11.60
N ILE A 115 -6.35 -12.13 10.83
CA ILE A 115 -6.08 -13.44 10.22
C ILE A 115 -4.88 -14.06 10.93
N HIS A 116 -5.06 -15.25 11.51
CA HIS A 116 -4.02 -16.14 11.97
C HIS A 116 -4.00 -17.41 11.12
N LEU A 117 -2.90 -18.15 11.16
CA LEU A 117 -2.86 -19.50 10.57
C LEU A 117 -3.00 -20.54 11.65
N ASP A 118 -3.91 -21.49 11.45
CA ASP A 118 -3.97 -22.72 12.26
C ASP A 118 -2.65 -23.51 12.05
N GLN A 119 -1.90 -23.70 13.10
CA GLN A 119 -0.56 -24.33 13.06
C GLN A 119 -0.60 -25.79 12.58
N GLU A 120 -1.73 -26.49 12.77
CA GLU A 120 -1.88 -27.89 12.41
C GLU A 120 -2.46 -28.06 10.99
N LYS A 121 -3.42 -27.21 10.62
CA LYS A 121 -4.18 -27.34 9.38
C LYS A 121 -3.71 -26.41 8.26
N GLY A 122 -2.94 -25.36 8.60
CA GLY A 122 -2.54 -24.32 7.65
C GLY A 122 -3.71 -23.44 7.14
N THR A 123 -4.91 -23.58 7.71
CA THR A 123 -6.10 -22.81 7.31
C THR A 123 -6.17 -21.47 8.06
N PRO A 124 -6.79 -20.43 7.47
CA PRO A 124 -6.93 -19.15 8.14
C PRO A 124 -7.98 -19.22 9.26
N ILE A 125 -7.63 -18.67 10.42
CA ILE A 125 -8.54 -18.37 11.52
C ILE A 125 -8.84 -16.89 11.46
N LEU A 126 -10.09 -16.53 11.21
CA LEU A 126 -10.56 -15.15 11.13
C LEU A 126 -11.25 -14.76 12.44
N ASN A 127 -10.76 -13.68 13.08
CA ASN A 127 -11.41 -13.11 14.25
C ASN A 127 -11.90 -11.70 13.92
N VAL A 128 -13.13 -11.38 14.33
CA VAL A 128 -13.69 -10.03 14.19
C VAL A 128 -13.12 -9.15 15.32
N LEU A 129 -12.58 -8.01 14.95
CA LEU A 129 -12.14 -6.96 15.85
C LEU A 129 -13.19 -5.83 15.91
N PRO A 130 -13.05 -4.84 16.81
CA PRO A 130 -13.98 -3.72 16.88
C PRO A 130 -14.12 -3.02 15.52
N GLU A 131 -15.35 -2.94 15.02
CA GLU A 131 -15.65 -2.29 13.73
C GLU A 131 -15.28 -0.82 13.73
N LEU A 132 -14.91 -0.30 12.55
CA LEU A 132 -14.74 1.13 12.32
C LEU A 132 -16.04 1.89 12.63
N PRO A 133 -15.98 3.16 13.08
CA PRO A 133 -17.17 3.95 13.38
C PRO A 133 -18.01 4.28 12.14
N CYS A 134 -17.40 4.24 10.97
CA CYS A 134 -18.04 4.44 9.67
C CYS A 134 -17.41 3.49 8.64
N THR A 135 -17.98 3.41 7.42
CA THR A 135 -17.34 2.69 6.33
C THR A 135 -16.09 3.43 5.88
N VAL A 136 -14.97 2.71 5.64
CA VAL A 136 -13.72 3.34 5.19
C VAL A 136 -13.06 2.50 4.09
N ASP A 137 -12.72 3.15 3.00
CA ASP A 137 -11.90 2.59 1.94
C ASP A 137 -10.77 3.54 1.50
N ASN A 138 -9.77 3.06 0.78
CA ASN A 138 -8.64 3.85 0.27
C ASN A 138 -7.91 4.67 1.34
N MET A 139 -7.87 4.19 2.59
CA MET A 139 -7.17 4.81 3.69
C MET A 139 -5.69 4.38 3.74
N GLY A 140 -4.88 5.13 4.47
CA GLY A 140 -3.60 4.66 4.99
C GLY A 140 -3.80 3.96 6.34
N VAL A 141 -3.06 2.86 6.58
CA VAL A 141 -3.10 2.14 7.86
C VAL A 141 -1.68 1.89 8.34
N CYS A 142 -1.41 2.13 9.61
CA CYS A 142 -0.14 1.78 10.23
C CYS A 142 -0.34 1.30 11.68
N LEU A 143 0.65 0.60 12.19
CA LEU A 143 0.66 0.03 13.54
C LEU A 143 1.86 0.58 14.31
N LEU A 144 1.63 1.09 15.52
CA LEU A 144 2.67 1.43 16.48
C LEU A 144 2.48 0.54 17.70
N GLU A 145 3.39 -0.41 17.89
CA GLU A 145 3.27 -1.46 18.92
C GLU A 145 1.94 -2.21 18.76
N THR A 146 0.95 -1.94 19.62
CA THR A 146 -0.40 -2.52 19.57
C THR A 146 -1.48 -1.50 19.18
N ARG A 147 -1.12 -0.24 18.91
CA ARG A 147 -2.07 0.79 18.52
C ARG A 147 -2.15 0.91 17.00
N LEU A 148 -3.32 0.60 16.47
CA LEU A 148 -3.67 0.68 15.06
C LEU A 148 -4.14 2.08 14.74
N PHE A 149 -3.68 2.65 13.61
CA PHE A 149 -4.09 3.96 13.11
C PHE A 149 -4.67 3.85 11.71
N VAL A 150 -5.74 4.60 11.45
CA VAL A 150 -6.39 4.75 10.15
C VAL A 150 -6.38 6.21 9.75
N VAL A 151 -5.83 6.51 8.58
CA VAL A 151 -5.56 7.87 8.11
C VAL A 151 -6.32 8.15 6.82
N GLY A 152 -7.19 9.14 6.83
CA GLY A 152 -7.89 9.60 5.62
C GLY A 152 -8.80 8.55 4.99
N GLY A 153 -8.67 8.35 3.69
CA GLY A 153 -9.53 7.50 2.87
C GLY A 153 -10.87 8.15 2.55
N ASN A 154 -11.78 7.36 1.99
CA ASN A 154 -13.19 7.71 1.88
C ASN A 154 -13.93 7.17 3.10
N GLN A 155 -14.60 8.03 3.84
CA GLN A 155 -15.46 7.68 4.97
C GLN A 155 -16.91 7.94 4.58
N ASP A 156 -17.76 6.91 4.67
CA ASP A 156 -19.15 6.94 4.18
C ASP A 156 -19.26 7.55 2.76
N GLY A 157 -18.30 7.17 1.89
CA GLY A 157 -18.24 7.60 0.49
C GLY A 157 -17.66 9.01 0.26
N CYS A 158 -17.23 9.71 1.30
CA CYS A 158 -16.63 11.05 1.18
C CYS A 158 -15.16 11.06 1.57
N ALA A 159 -14.34 11.79 0.82
CA ALA A 159 -12.93 11.98 1.17
C ALA A 159 -12.78 12.59 2.56
N SER A 160 -11.90 12.02 3.39
CA SER A 160 -11.77 12.37 4.80
C SER A 160 -10.35 12.82 5.17
N ALA A 161 -10.29 13.73 6.15
CA ALA A 161 -9.06 14.13 6.83
C ALA A 161 -8.91 13.46 8.21
N SER A 162 -9.74 12.49 8.54
CA SER A 162 -9.76 11.88 9.88
C SER A 162 -8.51 11.07 10.16
N LEU A 163 -8.11 11.08 11.42
CA LEU A 163 -7.17 10.15 12.03
C LEU A 163 -7.92 9.38 13.11
N LEU A 164 -8.02 8.08 12.97
CA LEU A 164 -8.64 7.17 13.93
C LEU A 164 -7.58 6.28 14.57
N SER A 165 -7.76 5.89 15.83
CA SER A 165 -6.89 4.93 16.50
C SER A 165 -7.67 3.90 17.31
N LEU A 166 -7.08 2.69 17.47
CA LEU A 166 -7.62 1.61 18.28
C LEU A 166 -6.46 0.85 18.94
N GLU A 167 -6.49 0.69 20.25
CA GLU A 167 -5.55 -0.18 20.96
C GLU A 167 -6.01 -1.64 20.88
N LEU A 168 -5.33 -2.42 20.04
CA LEU A 168 -5.67 -3.83 19.80
C LEU A 168 -5.65 -4.65 21.10
N GLY A 169 -6.70 -5.45 21.29
CA GLY A 169 -6.84 -6.32 22.47
C GLY A 169 -7.24 -5.62 23.77
N LYS A 170 -7.35 -4.30 23.79
CA LYS A 170 -7.73 -3.51 24.98
C LYS A 170 -8.98 -2.68 24.79
N GLU A 171 -9.04 -1.89 23.71
CA GLU A 171 -10.15 -1.00 23.43
C GLU A 171 -11.25 -1.72 22.62
N LYS A 172 -12.49 -1.32 22.84
CA LYS A 172 -13.65 -1.83 22.10
C LYS A 172 -14.22 -0.79 21.12
N GLU A 173 -13.76 0.44 21.22
CA GLU A 173 -14.21 1.57 20.43
C GLU A 173 -13.01 2.34 19.87
N TRP A 174 -13.17 2.87 18.68
CA TRP A 174 -12.17 3.70 18.03
C TRP A 174 -12.16 5.11 18.63
N THR A 175 -10.97 5.64 18.79
CA THR A 175 -10.74 7.03 19.18
C THR A 175 -10.55 7.89 17.94
N VAL A 176 -11.21 9.05 17.89
CA VAL A 176 -10.95 10.09 16.87
C VAL A 176 -9.82 10.96 17.40
N GLU A 177 -8.70 10.97 16.70
CA GLU A 177 -7.54 11.81 16.97
C GLU A 177 -7.66 13.16 16.26
N ASN A 178 -6.62 14.01 16.33
CA ASN A 178 -6.60 15.27 15.58
C ASN A 178 -6.55 15.02 14.08
N ASN A 179 -7.49 15.57 13.35
CA ASN A 179 -7.53 15.47 11.90
C ASN A 179 -6.26 16.00 11.24
N LEU A 180 -6.00 15.55 10.02
CA LEU A 180 -5.00 16.14 9.12
C LEU A 180 -5.24 17.65 9.00
N PRO A 181 -4.18 18.48 9.03
CA PRO A 181 -4.34 19.96 9.09
C PRO A 181 -4.74 20.56 7.73
N GLU A 182 -4.70 19.77 6.68
CA GLU A 182 -4.93 20.22 5.31
C GLU A 182 -6.15 19.53 4.70
N ASN A 183 -6.10 19.33 3.37
CA ASN A 183 -7.17 18.65 2.64
C ASN A 183 -7.27 17.17 3.04
N PRO A 184 -8.42 16.54 2.81
CA PRO A 184 -8.57 15.09 2.84
C PRO A 184 -7.51 14.39 2.01
N ARG A 185 -7.15 13.15 2.41
CA ARG A 185 -6.17 12.33 1.68
C ARG A 185 -6.75 10.94 1.43
N VAL A 186 -7.10 10.67 0.18
CA VAL A 186 -7.51 9.34 -0.32
C VAL A 186 -6.28 8.65 -0.91
N GLN A 187 -6.02 7.40 -0.56
CA GLN A 187 -4.81 6.62 -0.91
C GLN A 187 -3.48 7.24 -0.42
N PRO A 188 -3.40 7.72 0.83
CA PRO A 188 -2.11 8.08 1.41
C PRO A 188 -1.32 6.82 1.77
N VAL A 189 0.00 6.96 1.90
CA VAL A 189 0.85 6.01 2.61
C VAL A 189 1.09 6.50 4.02
N CYS A 190 1.20 5.58 4.99
CA CYS A 190 1.58 5.93 6.34
C CYS A 190 2.47 4.86 6.98
N ALA A 191 3.26 5.30 7.96
CA ALA A 191 4.07 4.46 8.82
C ALA A 191 4.08 5.07 10.23
N ALA A 192 4.43 4.27 11.22
CA ALA A 192 4.53 4.73 12.61
C ALA A 192 5.86 4.29 13.23
N TYR A 193 6.49 5.16 14.00
CA TYR A 193 7.73 4.86 14.70
C TYR A 193 7.91 5.78 15.91
N GLN A 194 8.29 5.22 17.07
CA GLN A 194 8.66 5.94 18.30
C GLN A 194 7.70 7.09 18.70
N GLY A 195 6.39 6.83 18.67
CA GLY A 195 5.39 7.81 19.08
C GLY A 195 5.01 8.83 18.00
N GLU A 196 5.45 8.64 16.78
CA GLU A 196 5.17 9.52 15.64
C GLU A 196 4.52 8.74 14.48
N LEU A 197 3.63 9.42 13.75
CA LEU A 197 3.07 8.94 12.49
C LEU A 197 3.64 9.76 11.34
N PHE A 198 3.93 9.08 10.24
CA PHE A 198 4.50 9.67 9.02
C PHE A 198 3.56 9.38 7.85
N ILE A 199 3.09 10.42 7.15
CA ILE A 199 2.07 10.32 6.12
C ILE A 199 2.54 11.07 4.88
N TRP A 200 2.48 10.45 3.70
CA TRP A 200 2.71 11.10 2.40
C TRP A 200 1.64 10.71 1.39
N GLY A 201 1.62 11.41 0.28
CA GLY A 201 0.72 11.12 -0.83
C GLY A 201 -0.73 11.32 -0.47
N GLY A 202 -1.57 10.56 -1.14
CA GLY A 202 -3.01 10.73 -1.15
C GLY A 202 -3.43 11.82 -2.14
N PHE A 203 -4.74 11.91 -2.33
CA PHE A 203 -5.33 12.96 -3.17
C PHE A 203 -6.67 13.43 -2.61
N TYR A 204 -7.07 14.61 -3.03
CA TYR A 204 -8.41 15.13 -2.82
C TYR A 204 -8.99 15.58 -4.15
N GLU A 205 -10.04 14.88 -4.62
CA GLU A 205 -10.75 15.23 -5.86
C GLU A 205 -11.75 16.35 -5.57
N ASN A 206 -11.57 17.49 -6.25
CA ASN A 206 -12.42 18.66 -6.11
C ASN A 206 -12.42 19.49 -7.41
N GLY A 207 -12.69 18.85 -8.55
CA GLY A 207 -12.63 19.47 -9.86
C GLY A 207 -11.27 20.15 -10.08
N LYS A 208 -11.28 21.38 -10.57
CA LYS A 208 -10.04 22.17 -10.80
C LYS A 208 -9.27 22.52 -9.52
N SER A 209 -9.89 22.38 -8.35
CA SER A 209 -9.25 22.56 -7.04
C SER A 209 -8.77 21.26 -6.44
N SER A 210 -8.67 20.18 -7.23
CA SER A 210 -8.11 18.90 -6.83
C SER A 210 -6.67 19.04 -6.35
N VAL A 211 -6.31 18.27 -5.33
CA VAL A 211 -4.97 18.32 -4.71
C VAL A 211 -4.32 16.94 -4.79
N VAL A 212 -3.05 16.92 -5.23
CA VAL A 212 -2.18 15.74 -5.21
C VAL A 212 -0.88 16.17 -4.55
N PRO A 213 -0.73 16.02 -3.21
CA PRO A 213 0.40 16.55 -2.47
C PRO A 213 1.68 15.76 -2.75
N THR A 214 2.82 16.45 -2.66
CA THR A 214 4.17 15.86 -2.69
C THR A 214 4.79 15.84 -1.29
N THR A 215 4.50 16.86 -0.47
CA THR A 215 4.95 16.95 0.93
C THR A 215 4.24 15.95 1.83
N GLY A 216 4.93 15.53 2.89
CA GLY A 216 4.37 14.69 3.93
C GLY A 216 3.94 15.46 5.17
N LEU A 217 3.34 14.72 6.10
CA LEU A 217 2.94 15.18 7.42
C LEU A 217 3.51 14.23 8.48
N ARG A 218 3.96 14.78 9.59
CA ARG A 218 4.33 14.04 10.79
C ARG A 218 3.42 14.44 11.93
N TYR A 219 2.83 13.45 12.59
CA TYR A 219 1.99 13.63 13.79
C TYR A 219 2.73 13.11 15.00
N ASP A 220 2.95 13.96 15.99
CA ASP A 220 3.49 13.59 17.29
C ASP A 220 2.35 13.23 18.24
N LEU A 221 2.30 11.98 18.68
CA LEU A 221 1.24 11.45 19.55
C LEU A 221 1.26 12.02 20.96
N THR A 222 2.41 12.53 21.42
CA THR A 222 2.55 13.12 22.76
C THR A 222 2.04 14.55 22.78
N THR A 223 2.49 15.37 21.82
CA THR A 223 2.11 16.79 21.72
C THR A 223 0.81 17.01 20.95
N LYS A 224 0.33 15.96 20.26
CA LYS A 224 -0.83 16.00 19.35
C LYS A 224 -0.72 17.10 18.28
N SER A 225 0.49 17.32 17.77
CA SER A 225 0.80 18.36 16.81
C SER A 225 1.30 17.79 15.47
N TRP A 226 0.99 18.54 14.42
CA TRP A 226 1.41 18.22 13.05
C TRP A 226 2.60 19.07 12.62
N THR A 227 3.52 18.46 11.87
CA THR A 227 4.62 19.15 11.18
C THR A 227 4.73 18.66 9.75
N THR A 228 5.15 19.55 8.83
CA THR A 228 5.35 19.21 7.42
C THR A 228 6.67 18.46 7.22
N LEU A 229 6.66 17.47 6.35
CA LEU A 229 7.82 16.68 5.94
C LEU A 229 8.19 16.99 4.47
N PRO A 230 9.48 16.83 4.09
CA PRO A 230 9.91 17.07 2.72
C PRO A 230 9.29 16.09 1.73
N ALA A 231 9.13 16.55 0.49
CA ALA A 231 8.72 15.72 -0.64
C ALA A 231 9.87 14.80 -1.07
N PRO A 232 9.60 13.54 -1.44
CA PRO A 232 10.57 12.73 -2.16
C PRO A 232 10.81 13.32 -3.56
N ARG A 233 12.02 13.08 -4.11
CA ARG A 233 12.41 13.53 -5.45
C ARG A 233 12.96 12.35 -6.25
N ASN A 234 12.72 12.35 -7.57
CA ASN A 234 13.38 11.41 -8.46
C ASN A 234 14.84 11.79 -8.72
N LEU A 235 15.57 10.97 -9.46
CA LEU A 235 16.99 11.23 -9.79
C LEU A 235 17.19 12.52 -10.61
N GLN A 236 16.15 13.02 -11.29
CA GLN A 236 16.17 14.28 -12.02
C GLN A 236 15.84 15.50 -11.13
N GLY A 237 15.56 15.27 -9.83
CA GLY A 237 15.24 16.30 -8.86
C GLY A 237 13.77 16.76 -8.84
N SER A 238 12.90 16.15 -9.63
CA SER A 238 11.45 16.45 -9.63
C SER A 238 10.77 15.85 -8.42
N GLU A 239 9.89 16.61 -7.79
CA GLU A 239 9.09 16.11 -6.66
C GLU A 239 8.13 15.00 -7.08
N LEU A 240 8.06 13.96 -6.26
CA LEU A 240 7.15 12.84 -6.46
C LEU A 240 5.99 12.91 -5.46
N THR A 241 4.81 12.47 -5.90
CA THR A 241 3.74 12.11 -4.97
C THR A 241 3.82 10.63 -4.63
N LEU A 242 3.43 10.26 -3.41
CA LEU A 242 3.27 8.86 -3.00
C LEU A 242 1.80 8.43 -3.02
N THR A 243 0.96 9.11 -3.81
CA THR A 243 -0.43 8.72 -4.04
C THR A 243 -0.50 7.36 -4.72
N GLY A 244 -1.21 6.41 -4.11
CA GLY A 244 -1.31 5.03 -4.59
C GLY A 244 0.01 4.24 -4.54
N ALA A 245 1.04 4.78 -3.90
CA ALA A 245 2.27 4.06 -3.57
C ALA A 245 2.03 3.09 -2.41
N THR A 246 3.05 2.34 -2.05
CA THR A 246 3.09 1.54 -0.82
C THR A 246 4.28 1.97 0.04
N ALA A 247 4.14 1.83 1.36
CA ALA A 247 5.18 2.18 2.32
C ALA A 247 5.29 1.12 3.41
N MET A 248 6.51 0.96 3.95
CA MET A 248 6.80 0.07 5.06
C MET A 248 7.90 0.65 5.95
N LEU A 249 7.74 0.52 7.26
CA LEU A 249 8.83 0.76 8.21
C LEU A 249 9.79 -0.44 8.15
N VAL A 250 11.06 -0.18 7.97
CA VAL A 250 12.14 -1.16 8.06
C VAL A 250 13.12 -0.70 9.13
N VAL A 251 13.42 -1.59 10.07
CA VAL A 251 14.44 -1.37 11.09
C VAL A 251 15.55 -2.39 10.85
N SER A 252 16.76 -1.90 10.56
CA SER A 252 17.91 -2.77 10.31
C SER A 252 18.36 -3.47 11.59
N SER A 253 19.18 -4.51 11.45
CA SER A 253 19.81 -5.21 12.57
C SER A 253 20.70 -4.29 13.45
N GLU A 254 21.15 -3.16 12.90
CA GLU A 254 21.94 -2.13 13.60
C GLU A 254 21.05 -1.06 14.29
N GLY A 255 19.71 -1.20 14.18
CA GLY A 255 18.74 -0.30 14.79
C GLY A 255 18.46 0.98 13.98
N GLU A 256 18.95 1.07 12.74
CA GLU A 256 18.56 2.16 11.85
C GLU A 256 17.14 1.98 11.32
N ALA A 257 16.30 2.98 11.56
CA ALA A 257 14.91 2.98 11.12
C ALA A 257 14.72 3.84 9.86
N ARG A 258 14.06 3.27 8.86
CA ARG A 258 13.75 3.93 7.58
C ARG A 258 12.32 3.59 7.17
N ILE A 259 11.65 4.54 6.52
CA ILE A 259 10.41 4.27 5.81
C ILE A 259 10.77 4.07 4.34
N VAL A 260 10.48 2.89 3.81
CA VAL A 260 10.70 2.56 2.41
C VAL A 260 9.41 2.72 1.64
N CYS A 261 9.49 3.28 0.43
CA CYS A 261 8.33 3.51 -0.44
C CYS A 261 8.65 3.11 -1.87
N ALA A 262 7.65 2.63 -2.60
CA ALA A 262 7.76 2.37 -4.02
C ALA A 262 6.42 2.53 -4.75
N GLY A 263 6.48 2.79 -6.03
CA GLY A 263 5.32 2.94 -6.90
C GLY A 263 4.58 4.26 -6.68
N GLY A 264 3.30 4.24 -7.02
CA GLY A 264 2.43 5.40 -7.02
C GLY A 264 2.33 6.06 -8.39
N VAL A 265 1.40 6.98 -8.50
CA VAL A 265 1.03 7.63 -9.78
C VAL A 265 1.99 8.78 -10.13
N ASN A 266 2.04 9.15 -11.41
CA ASN A 266 2.62 10.42 -11.81
C ASN A 266 1.67 11.55 -11.43
N ARG A 267 2.19 12.55 -10.69
CA ARG A 267 1.42 13.64 -10.10
C ARG A 267 0.64 14.44 -11.15
N GLU A 268 1.30 14.88 -12.20
CA GLU A 268 0.72 15.77 -13.19
C GLU A 268 -0.35 15.06 -14.02
N ILE A 269 -0.06 13.85 -14.49
CA ILE A 269 -1.00 13.04 -15.29
C ILE A 269 -2.22 12.66 -14.45
N PHE A 270 -2.00 12.30 -13.18
CA PHE A 270 -3.10 11.93 -12.28
C PHE A 270 -3.97 13.15 -11.93
N TRP A 271 -3.34 14.29 -11.60
CA TRP A 271 -4.06 15.53 -11.34
C TRP A 271 -4.89 15.98 -12.53
N ASP A 272 -4.33 15.95 -13.75
CA ASP A 272 -5.01 16.31 -14.99
C ASP A 272 -6.30 15.47 -15.20
N ALA A 273 -6.24 14.19 -14.85
CA ALA A 273 -7.40 13.29 -14.95
C ALA A 273 -8.45 13.54 -13.85
N ILE A 274 -8.05 13.60 -12.56
CA ILE A 274 -9.00 13.77 -11.44
C ILE A 274 -9.60 15.18 -11.38
N SER A 275 -8.88 16.19 -11.89
CA SER A 275 -9.43 17.55 -12.02
C SER A 275 -10.48 17.69 -13.13
N GLY A 276 -10.60 16.65 -13.99
CA GLY A 276 -11.47 16.66 -15.15
C GLY A 276 -10.96 17.54 -16.31
N THR A 277 -9.70 18.01 -16.21
CA THR A 277 -9.12 18.93 -17.22
C THR A 277 -8.78 18.22 -18.51
N TYR A 278 -8.16 17.03 -18.43
CA TYR A 278 -7.74 16.22 -19.59
C TYR A 278 -6.99 17.04 -20.65
N SER A 279 -6.04 17.88 -20.21
CA SER A 279 -5.23 18.73 -21.09
C SER A 279 -4.12 17.96 -21.80
N MET A 280 -3.62 16.88 -21.20
CA MET A 280 -2.54 16.06 -21.76
C MET A 280 -3.05 15.02 -22.77
N VAL A 281 -4.31 14.60 -22.64
CA VAL A 281 -4.96 13.64 -23.52
C VAL A 281 -6.48 13.75 -23.40
N ALA A 282 -7.21 13.59 -24.51
CA ALA A 282 -8.66 13.57 -24.46
C ALA A 282 -9.18 12.45 -23.53
N LYS A 283 -10.22 12.70 -22.74
CA LYS A 283 -10.81 11.75 -21.78
C LYS A 283 -11.12 10.40 -22.43
N ALA A 284 -11.63 10.40 -23.68
CA ALA A 284 -11.97 9.18 -24.42
C ALA A 284 -10.75 8.31 -24.79
N ASP A 285 -9.54 8.88 -24.75
CA ASP A 285 -8.29 8.20 -25.10
C ASP A 285 -7.40 7.92 -23.88
N TYR A 286 -7.77 8.44 -22.70
CA TYR A 286 -6.99 8.27 -21.48
C TYR A 286 -6.69 6.79 -21.17
N LEU A 287 -7.70 5.94 -21.15
CA LEU A 287 -7.53 4.50 -20.83
C LEU A 287 -6.84 3.70 -21.96
N LYS A 288 -6.75 4.27 -23.18
CA LYS A 288 -6.14 3.61 -24.35
C LYS A 288 -4.63 3.77 -24.42
N LYS A 289 -4.06 4.64 -23.58
CA LYS A 289 -2.61 4.89 -23.58
C LYS A 289 -1.83 3.66 -23.15
N ASP A 290 -0.59 3.55 -23.64
CA ASP A 290 0.35 2.52 -23.24
C ASP A 290 0.79 2.70 -21.78
N ILE A 291 1.27 1.64 -21.14
CA ILE A 291 1.72 1.64 -19.74
C ILE A 291 2.73 2.76 -19.49
N SER A 292 3.72 2.90 -20.37
CA SER A 292 4.79 3.90 -20.24
C SER A 292 4.31 5.35 -20.25
N TRP A 293 3.15 5.62 -20.86
CA TRP A 293 2.59 6.97 -20.91
C TRP A 293 2.18 7.49 -19.53
N TYR A 294 1.73 6.60 -18.63
CA TYR A 294 1.27 6.99 -17.29
C TYR A 294 2.40 7.39 -16.35
N LYS A 295 3.65 7.02 -16.67
CA LYS A 295 4.86 7.39 -15.93
C LYS A 295 4.72 7.18 -14.42
N PHE A 296 4.18 6.01 -14.01
CA PHE A 296 4.13 5.67 -12.59
C PHE A 296 5.54 5.67 -12.01
N ASN A 297 5.66 6.02 -10.72
CA ASN A 297 6.94 6.11 -10.05
C ASN A 297 7.66 4.75 -10.06
N ASP A 298 8.89 4.73 -10.52
CA ASP A 298 9.76 3.55 -10.66
C ASP A 298 10.98 3.60 -9.73
N CYS A 299 11.03 4.59 -8.83
CA CYS A 299 12.07 4.72 -7.82
C CYS A 299 11.75 3.87 -6.58
N PHE A 300 12.79 3.26 -6.02
CA PHE A 300 12.77 2.78 -4.64
C PHE A 300 13.27 3.92 -3.74
N LEU A 301 12.40 4.39 -2.87
CA LEU A 301 12.62 5.57 -2.04
C LEU A 301 12.82 5.16 -0.59
N THR A 302 13.76 5.77 0.11
CA THR A 302 13.97 5.58 1.54
C THR A 302 13.96 6.92 2.27
N PHE A 303 13.16 7.03 3.32
CA PHE A 303 13.16 8.16 4.22
C PHE A 303 13.88 7.78 5.52
N ASN A 304 15.01 8.39 5.78
CA ASN A 304 15.77 8.14 7.00
C ASN A 304 15.15 8.92 8.16
N LEU A 305 14.66 8.21 9.17
CA LEU A 305 13.95 8.79 10.31
C LEU A 305 14.86 9.62 11.22
N LYS A 306 16.17 9.35 11.23
CA LYS A 306 17.15 10.09 12.03
C LYS A 306 17.52 11.42 11.39
N THR A 307 17.68 11.46 10.05
CA THR A 307 18.12 12.67 9.33
C THR A 307 16.97 13.48 8.77
N GLY A 308 15.78 12.86 8.61
CA GLY A 308 14.63 13.49 7.97
C GLY A 308 14.81 13.69 6.45
N GLN A 309 15.68 12.90 5.81
CA GLN A 309 16.02 13.06 4.39
C GLN A 309 15.57 11.84 3.57
N TRP A 310 15.19 12.10 2.32
CA TRP A 310 14.95 11.09 1.31
C TRP A 310 16.22 10.69 0.59
N ASP A 311 16.31 9.41 0.23
CA ASP A 311 17.37 8.83 -0.58
C ASP A 311 16.81 7.84 -1.60
N ILE A 312 17.55 7.60 -2.69
CA ILE A 312 17.26 6.61 -3.73
C ILE A 312 18.45 5.66 -3.81
N PRO A 313 18.44 4.55 -3.04
CA PRO A 313 19.59 3.67 -2.94
C PRO A 313 19.86 2.84 -4.21
N PHE A 314 18.88 2.74 -5.12
CA PHE A 314 18.98 1.93 -6.34
C PHE A 314 18.60 2.73 -7.58
N PRO A 315 19.08 2.33 -8.78
CA PRO A 315 18.59 2.89 -10.04
C PRO A 315 17.08 2.68 -10.22
N GLU A 316 16.46 3.54 -11.01
CA GLU A 316 15.06 3.40 -11.43
C GLU A 316 14.80 2.00 -12.01
N ASN A 317 13.67 1.39 -11.63
CA ASN A 317 13.32 0.04 -12.05
C ASN A 317 11.83 -0.07 -12.38
N SER A 318 11.52 -0.36 -13.64
CA SER A 318 10.14 -0.44 -14.13
C SER A 318 9.29 -1.51 -13.42
N LEU A 319 9.89 -2.48 -12.74
CA LEU A 319 9.15 -3.44 -11.90
C LEU A 319 8.43 -2.76 -10.73
N LEU A 320 8.88 -1.59 -10.30
CA LEU A 320 8.27 -0.80 -9.24
C LEU A 320 7.20 0.18 -9.74
N ALA A 321 7.13 0.43 -11.06
CA ALA A 321 6.19 1.37 -11.68
C ALA A 321 4.75 0.84 -11.64
N ARG A 322 4.12 0.87 -10.46
CA ARG A 322 2.76 0.41 -10.24
C ARG A 322 2.07 1.17 -9.11
N ALA A 323 0.74 1.26 -9.16
CA ALA A 323 -0.07 1.84 -8.10
C ALA A 323 -0.94 0.78 -7.42
N GLY A 324 -1.28 0.97 -6.14
CA GLY A 324 -2.12 0.03 -5.39
C GLY A 324 -1.53 -1.38 -5.25
N ALA A 325 -0.20 -1.52 -5.34
CA ALA A 325 0.50 -2.72 -4.90
C ALA A 325 0.51 -2.77 -3.37
N GLN A 326 0.63 -3.97 -2.79
CA GLN A 326 0.86 -4.13 -1.36
C GLN A 326 2.30 -4.56 -1.12
N VAL A 327 2.88 -4.11 0.00
CA VAL A 327 4.21 -4.51 0.43
C VAL A 327 4.13 -5.38 1.66
N ALA A 328 4.89 -6.47 1.65
CA ALA A 328 5.08 -7.36 2.79
C ALA A 328 6.57 -7.44 3.13
N LEU A 329 6.92 -7.49 4.42
CA LEU A 329 8.29 -7.51 4.91
C LEU A 329 8.60 -8.86 5.58
N LYS A 330 9.72 -9.50 5.19
CA LYS A 330 10.27 -10.66 5.88
C LYS A 330 11.77 -10.45 6.13
N GLY A 331 12.13 -10.33 7.40
CA GLY A 331 13.48 -9.84 7.77
C GLY A 331 13.68 -8.43 7.21
N GLU A 332 14.67 -8.25 6.36
CA GLU A 332 14.92 -6.98 5.66
C GLU A 332 14.44 -7.00 4.19
N THR A 333 13.90 -8.14 3.72
CA THR A 333 13.44 -8.32 2.33
C THR A 333 11.99 -7.92 2.17
N LEU A 334 11.72 -7.12 1.15
CA LEU A 334 10.40 -6.63 0.79
C LEU A 334 9.83 -7.40 -0.40
N TYR A 335 8.53 -7.67 -0.34
CA TYR A 335 7.78 -8.33 -1.40
C TYR A 335 6.63 -7.43 -1.83
N TYR A 336 6.71 -6.87 -3.04
CA TYR A 336 5.65 -6.06 -3.63
C TYR A 336 4.71 -6.96 -4.43
N VAL A 337 3.45 -7.00 -4.05
CA VAL A 337 2.45 -7.91 -4.58
C VAL A 337 1.46 -7.16 -5.46
N GLY A 338 1.29 -7.61 -6.68
CA GLY A 338 0.28 -7.10 -7.59
C GLY A 338 0.47 -5.65 -8.00
N GLY A 339 -0.62 -4.90 -7.97
CA GLY A 339 -0.70 -3.48 -8.31
C GLY A 339 -1.17 -3.21 -9.73
N GLU A 340 -1.49 -1.97 -9.98
CA GLU A 340 -1.96 -1.44 -11.26
C GLU A 340 -0.79 -0.92 -12.09
N LEU A 341 -0.65 -1.40 -13.33
CA LEU A 341 0.36 -0.93 -14.27
C LEU A 341 -0.10 0.31 -15.05
N LYS A 342 -1.39 0.41 -15.25
CA LYS A 342 -2.14 1.56 -15.76
C LYS A 342 -3.61 1.39 -15.38
N PRO A 343 -4.45 2.43 -15.44
CA PRO A 343 -5.87 2.30 -15.20
C PRO A 343 -6.50 1.13 -15.98
N GLY A 344 -7.12 0.19 -15.26
CA GLY A 344 -7.75 -1.00 -15.82
C GLY A 344 -6.83 -2.21 -16.06
N LEU A 345 -5.52 -2.12 -15.89
CA LEU A 345 -4.58 -3.22 -16.08
C LEU A 345 -3.80 -3.51 -14.80
N ARG A 346 -3.87 -4.75 -14.32
CA ARG A 346 -3.18 -5.22 -13.10
C ARG A 346 -1.96 -6.05 -13.44
N SER A 347 -1.07 -6.19 -12.46
CA SER A 347 0.12 -7.02 -12.55
C SER A 347 -0.06 -8.31 -11.75
N PRO A 348 0.16 -9.50 -12.33
CA PRO A 348 0.30 -10.74 -11.57
C PRO A 348 1.71 -10.91 -10.99
N GLY A 349 2.55 -9.88 -11.07
CA GLY A 349 3.94 -9.94 -10.64
C GLY A 349 4.12 -9.69 -9.16
N ILE A 350 5.06 -10.44 -8.57
CA ILE A 350 5.61 -10.17 -7.25
C ILE A 350 7.05 -9.71 -7.46
N VAL A 351 7.42 -8.60 -6.81
CA VAL A 351 8.77 -8.03 -6.90
C VAL A 351 9.43 -8.16 -5.54
N LYS A 352 10.58 -8.82 -5.53
CA LYS A 352 11.45 -8.95 -4.36
C LYS A 352 12.46 -7.81 -4.37
N VAL A 353 12.57 -7.08 -3.25
CA VAL A 353 13.60 -6.06 -3.03
C VAL A 353 14.36 -6.40 -1.77
N THR A 354 15.70 -6.48 -1.90
CA THR A 354 16.61 -6.70 -0.77
C THR A 354 17.46 -5.43 -0.63
N PRO A 355 17.15 -4.56 0.35
CA PRO A 355 17.86 -3.29 0.56
C PRO A 355 19.34 -3.45 0.93
#